data_f19cf48d61dadcb53074480d9fd1bd54
#
_entry.id   f19cf48d61dadcb53074480d9fd1bd54
#
_cell.length_a   1.000
_cell.length_b   1.000
_cell.length_c   1.000
_cell.angle_alpha   90.00
_cell.angle_beta   90.00
_cell.angle_gamma   90.00
#
_symmetry.space_group_name_H-M   'P 1'
#
loop_
_entity.id
_entity.type
_entity.pdbx_description
1 polymer ?
#
loop_
_entity_poly.entity_id
_entity_poly.type
_entity_poly.pdbx_seq_one_letter_code
_entity_poly.pdbx_strand_id
1 'polypeptide(L)'
;GIVEGFTEWLPISSTGHMILVDEIIRLNQPDAFKDVFLVVIQLGAILAVVVMYFHKLNPFSPTKSSRQKDATWALWIKIVIACVPAAVLGLLLDDWMEAHLFNAYVVAAALIIYGVLFIVLENSSVCSNPQINKVGQISAKTAFMIGMIQLLALIPGTSRSGSTILGAMVLGCSRGAAAEFSFFLGIPVMFGASLLKLVKYFVAGNVFTGPQIFYTVLGMLIAFVVSIYSIQFLMSYVRKHDFKFFGYYRIILGVIVLAYFGITALAS
;
A
#
# COMPACT_ATOMS: atom_id res chain seq x y z
N GLY A 1 10.73 2.94 -9.65
CA GLY A 1 9.50 2.62 -10.38
C GLY A 1 9.20 1.13 -10.43
N ILE A 2 10.14 0.27 -10.89
CA ILE A 2 9.90 -1.19 -11.00
C ILE A 2 9.58 -1.79 -9.62
N VAL A 3 10.44 -1.57 -8.64
CA VAL A 3 10.26 -2.10 -7.28
C VAL A 3 8.95 -1.62 -6.69
N GLU A 4 8.66 -0.33 -6.78
CA GLU A 4 7.42 0.28 -6.30
C GLU A 4 6.18 -0.35 -6.95
N GLY A 5 6.14 -0.38 -8.29
CA GLY A 5 5.00 -0.93 -9.02
C GLY A 5 4.75 -2.41 -8.76
N PHE A 6 5.80 -3.18 -8.45
CA PHE A 6 5.65 -4.59 -8.11
C PHE A 6 5.23 -4.80 -6.65
N THR A 7 5.82 -4.07 -5.71
CA THR A 7 5.70 -4.38 -4.28
C THR A 7 4.56 -3.64 -3.57
N GLU A 8 4.03 -2.56 -4.15
CA GLU A 8 2.97 -1.77 -3.53
C GLU A 8 1.63 -2.53 -3.45
N TRP A 9 1.30 -3.29 -4.49
CA TRP A 9 0.03 -4.03 -4.54
C TRP A 9 0.09 -5.38 -3.88
N LEU A 10 1.26 -6.01 -3.89
CA LEU A 10 1.48 -7.26 -3.19
C LEU A 10 1.62 -7.01 -1.69
N PRO A 11 1.10 -7.89 -0.83
CA PRO A 11 1.18 -7.69 0.61
C PRO A 11 2.58 -8.05 1.18
N ILE A 12 3.65 -7.48 0.57
CA ILE A 12 5.07 -7.80 0.86
C ILE A 12 5.90 -6.63 1.36
N SER A 13 5.30 -5.43 1.46
CA SER A 13 5.92 -4.16 1.90
C SER A 13 6.90 -3.55 0.89
N SER A 14 6.44 -2.52 0.19
CA SER A 14 7.29 -1.69 -0.68
C SER A 14 8.44 -1.04 0.10
N THR A 15 8.17 -0.51 1.31
CA THR A 15 9.17 0.10 2.19
C THR A 15 10.33 -0.87 2.50
N GLY A 16 10.04 -2.13 2.83
CA GLY A 16 11.07 -3.13 3.13
C GLY A 16 11.99 -3.40 1.93
N HIS A 17 11.46 -3.37 0.72
CA HIS A 17 12.24 -3.54 -0.51
C HIS A 17 13.04 -2.29 -0.85
N MET A 18 12.43 -1.10 -0.68
CA MET A 18 13.09 0.16 -1.02
C MET A 18 14.31 0.43 -0.15
N ILE A 19 14.28 0.08 1.15
CA ILE A 19 15.43 0.17 2.05
C ILE A 19 16.62 -0.65 1.51
N LEU A 20 16.38 -1.91 1.11
CA LEU A 20 17.45 -2.75 0.57
C LEU A 20 17.94 -2.26 -0.80
N VAL A 21 17.04 -1.78 -1.65
CA VAL A 21 17.38 -1.28 -2.98
C VAL A 21 18.19 0.02 -2.88
N ASP A 22 17.86 0.90 -1.95
CA ASP A 22 18.60 2.16 -1.74
C ASP A 22 20.03 1.91 -1.28
N GLU A 23 20.27 0.86 -0.46
CA GLU A 23 21.61 0.45 -0.05
C GLU A 23 22.49 -0.03 -1.25
N ILE A 24 21.87 -0.68 -2.23
CA ILE A 24 22.57 -1.23 -3.41
C ILE A 24 22.74 -0.18 -4.51
N ILE A 25 21.69 0.55 -4.84
CA ILE A 25 21.65 1.42 -6.04
C ILE A 25 21.94 2.88 -5.69
N ARG A 26 21.79 3.31 -4.47
CA ARG A 26 21.99 4.68 -3.95
C ARG A 26 21.63 5.80 -4.92
N LEU A 27 20.44 6.31 -4.82
CA LEU A 27 20.05 7.46 -5.62
C LEU A 27 20.87 8.69 -5.20
N ASN A 28 21.84 9.10 -6.04
CA ASN A 28 22.70 10.26 -5.75
C ASN A 28 21.93 11.58 -5.95
N GLN A 29 21.02 11.85 -5.06
CA GLN A 29 20.15 13.03 -5.02
C GLN A 29 20.00 13.52 -3.57
N PRO A 30 19.65 14.80 -3.35
CA PRO A 30 19.36 15.33 -2.01
C PRO A 30 18.27 14.50 -1.30
N ASP A 31 18.42 14.31 0.01
CA ASP A 31 17.47 13.48 0.79
C ASP A 31 16.04 14.03 0.70
N ALA A 32 15.87 15.35 0.78
CA ALA A 32 14.56 15.98 0.58
C ALA A 32 13.88 15.60 -0.76
N PHE A 33 14.69 15.43 -1.83
CA PHE A 33 14.15 14.95 -3.11
C PHE A 33 13.84 13.46 -3.07
N LYS A 34 14.69 12.63 -2.45
CA LYS A 34 14.45 11.18 -2.33
C LYS A 34 13.12 10.91 -1.63
N ASP A 35 12.87 11.59 -0.50
CA ASP A 35 11.65 11.42 0.29
C ASP A 35 10.38 11.73 -0.51
N VAL A 36 10.39 12.86 -1.24
CA VAL A 36 9.24 13.21 -2.07
C VAL A 36 9.12 12.32 -3.30
N PHE A 37 10.25 11.94 -3.92
CA PHE A 37 10.29 11.06 -5.08
C PHE A 37 9.66 9.69 -4.79
N LEU A 38 10.04 9.05 -3.68
CA LEU A 38 9.54 7.74 -3.29
C LEU A 38 8.02 7.72 -3.10
N VAL A 39 7.46 8.81 -2.57
CA VAL A 39 6.01 8.92 -2.35
C VAL A 39 5.29 9.32 -3.65
N VAL A 40 5.87 10.20 -4.46
CA VAL A 40 5.21 10.69 -5.69
C VAL A 40 5.16 9.63 -6.79
N ILE A 41 6.17 8.74 -6.90
CA ILE A 41 6.10 7.64 -7.87
C ILE A 41 4.94 6.68 -7.60
N GLN A 42 4.40 6.63 -6.38
CA GLN A 42 3.20 5.89 -6.04
C GLN A 42 1.96 6.39 -6.80
N LEU A 43 1.93 7.66 -7.21
CA LEU A 43 0.86 8.18 -8.08
C LEU A 43 0.79 7.42 -9.41
N GLY A 44 1.94 7.02 -9.95
CA GLY A 44 1.98 6.14 -11.12
C GLY A 44 1.31 4.79 -10.83
N ALA A 45 1.65 4.18 -9.69
CA ALA A 45 1.06 2.92 -9.27
C ALA A 45 -0.47 3.05 -9.08
N ILE A 46 -0.95 4.11 -8.42
CA ILE A 46 -2.38 4.30 -8.17
C ILE A 46 -3.18 4.54 -9.46
N LEU A 47 -2.59 5.21 -10.47
CA LEU A 47 -3.22 5.37 -11.76
C LEU A 47 -3.51 4.04 -12.44
N ALA A 48 -2.71 2.99 -12.20
CA ALA A 48 -2.99 1.65 -12.70
C ALA A 48 -4.32 1.11 -12.17
N VAL A 49 -4.61 1.30 -10.88
CA VAL A 49 -5.92 0.93 -10.29
C VAL A 49 -7.05 1.72 -10.91
N VAL A 50 -6.88 3.04 -11.04
CA VAL A 50 -7.92 3.91 -11.63
C VAL A 50 -8.25 3.49 -13.05
N VAL A 51 -7.22 3.18 -13.86
CA VAL A 51 -7.42 2.75 -15.25
C VAL A 51 -8.04 1.35 -15.32
N MET A 52 -7.52 0.39 -14.58
CA MET A 52 -8.00 -1.00 -14.61
C MET A 52 -9.43 -1.15 -14.11
N TYR A 53 -9.81 -0.35 -13.11
CA TYR A 53 -11.14 -0.37 -12.50
C TYR A 53 -11.97 0.84 -12.87
N PHE A 54 -11.60 1.56 -13.94
CA PHE A 54 -12.25 2.83 -14.34
C PHE A 54 -13.76 2.71 -14.41
N HIS A 55 -14.27 1.69 -15.13
CA HIS A 55 -15.72 1.49 -15.23
C HIS A 55 -16.40 1.27 -13.89
N LYS A 56 -15.75 0.53 -12.98
CA LYS A 56 -16.30 0.25 -11.65
C LYS A 56 -16.29 1.50 -10.75
N LEU A 57 -15.26 2.33 -10.86
CA LEU A 57 -15.04 3.51 -10.02
C LEU A 57 -15.69 4.79 -10.56
N ASN A 58 -16.02 4.86 -11.85
CA ASN A 58 -16.62 6.05 -12.47
C ASN A 58 -18.15 6.11 -12.24
N PRO A 59 -18.66 7.01 -11.37
CA PRO A 59 -20.09 7.17 -11.14
C PRO A 59 -20.81 7.94 -12.27
N PHE A 60 -20.04 8.62 -13.14
CA PHE A 60 -20.58 9.46 -14.22
C PHE A 60 -20.71 8.73 -15.55
N SER A 61 -20.37 7.43 -15.60
CA SER A 61 -20.41 6.65 -16.83
C SER A 61 -21.81 6.69 -17.45
N PRO A 62 -21.95 7.07 -18.73
CA PRO A 62 -23.23 7.10 -19.42
C PRO A 62 -23.83 5.71 -19.64
N THR A 63 -22.99 4.66 -19.60
CA THR A 63 -23.42 3.27 -19.80
C THR A 63 -23.99 2.64 -18.53
N LYS A 64 -23.89 3.31 -17.36
CA LYS A 64 -24.43 2.81 -16.09
C LYS A 64 -25.88 3.21 -15.89
N SER A 65 -26.71 2.27 -15.41
CA SER A 65 -28.04 2.57 -14.87
C SER A 65 -27.95 3.42 -13.60
N SER A 66 -29.05 4.10 -13.22
CA SER A 66 -29.11 4.88 -11.96
C SER A 66 -28.71 4.04 -10.76
N ARG A 67 -29.22 2.81 -10.64
CA ARG A 67 -28.85 1.88 -9.54
C ARG A 67 -27.36 1.55 -9.51
N GLN A 68 -26.71 1.43 -10.67
CA GLN A 68 -25.26 1.19 -10.74
C GLN A 68 -24.45 2.43 -10.37
N LYS A 69 -24.92 3.63 -10.69
CA LYS A 69 -24.32 4.90 -10.26
C LYS A 69 -24.41 5.06 -8.75
N ASP A 70 -25.58 4.79 -8.16
CA ASP A 70 -25.80 4.83 -6.71
C ASP A 70 -24.89 3.82 -5.98
N ALA A 71 -24.75 2.60 -6.52
CA ALA A 71 -23.84 1.60 -5.98
C ALA A 71 -22.36 2.05 -6.06
N THR A 72 -21.99 2.78 -7.11
CA THR A 72 -20.62 3.36 -7.24
C THR A 72 -20.40 4.47 -6.23
N TRP A 73 -21.37 5.37 -6.02
CA TRP A 73 -21.28 6.39 -4.98
C TRP A 73 -21.23 5.79 -3.58
N ALA A 74 -22.06 4.77 -3.30
CA ALA A 74 -22.00 4.05 -2.03
C ALA A 74 -20.63 3.40 -1.79
N LEU A 75 -19.97 2.90 -2.85
CA LEU A 75 -18.60 2.39 -2.75
C LEU A 75 -17.61 3.51 -2.39
N TRP A 76 -17.67 4.67 -3.04
CA TRP A 76 -16.81 5.81 -2.73
C TRP A 76 -17.00 6.32 -1.30
N ILE A 77 -18.25 6.39 -0.82
CA ILE A 77 -18.53 6.79 0.58
C ILE A 77 -17.83 5.82 1.55
N LYS A 78 -17.87 4.51 1.29
CA LYS A 78 -17.20 3.51 2.13
C LYS A 78 -15.67 3.65 2.08
N ILE A 79 -15.11 3.95 0.90
CA ILE A 79 -13.68 4.21 0.74
C ILE A 79 -13.28 5.45 1.58
N VAL A 80 -14.05 6.55 1.47
CA VAL A 80 -13.80 7.77 2.26
C VAL A 80 -13.90 7.50 3.76
N ILE A 81 -14.93 6.78 4.22
CA ILE A 81 -15.08 6.38 5.62
C ILE A 81 -13.85 5.60 6.12
N ALA A 82 -13.33 4.68 5.29
CA ALA A 82 -12.15 3.91 5.64
C ALA A 82 -10.84 4.73 5.62
N CYS A 83 -10.81 5.88 4.91
CA CYS A 83 -9.65 6.78 4.92
C CYS A 83 -9.59 7.66 6.17
N VAL A 84 -10.72 7.98 6.80
CA VAL A 84 -10.79 8.95 7.91
C VAL A 84 -9.81 8.63 9.05
N PRO A 85 -9.73 7.39 9.59
CA PRO A 85 -8.80 7.08 10.66
C PRO A 85 -7.34 7.38 10.29
N ALA A 86 -6.92 6.93 9.11
CA ALA A 86 -5.55 7.13 8.63
C ALA A 86 -5.25 8.60 8.29
N ALA A 87 -6.22 9.35 7.77
CA ALA A 87 -6.05 10.77 7.51
C ALA A 87 -5.87 11.56 8.81
N VAL A 88 -6.71 11.31 9.82
CA VAL A 88 -6.64 12.03 11.10
C VAL A 88 -5.37 11.69 11.87
N LEU A 89 -5.11 10.40 12.11
CA LEU A 89 -3.96 9.99 12.93
C LEU A 89 -2.64 10.05 12.15
N GLY A 90 -2.67 9.86 10.83
CA GLY A 90 -1.49 10.03 9.99
C GLY A 90 -0.97 11.46 10.04
N LEU A 91 -1.87 12.46 9.89
CA LEU A 91 -1.45 13.86 9.98
C LEU A 91 -0.92 14.26 11.37
N LEU A 92 -1.46 13.66 12.44
CA LEU A 92 -1.05 13.97 13.81
C LEU A 92 0.25 13.28 14.22
N LEU A 93 0.54 12.11 13.66
CA LEU A 93 1.62 11.24 14.08
C LEU A 93 2.77 11.14 13.07
N ASP A 94 2.65 11.71 11.85
CA ASP A 94 3.61 11.58 10.75
C ASP A 94 5.05 11.91 11.20
N ASP A 95 5.26 13.11 11.75
CA ASP A 95 6.59 13.58 12.15
C ASP A 95 7.16 12.74 13.32
N TRP A 96 6.30 12.33 14.27
CA TRP A 96 6.74 11.48 15.39
C TRP A 96 7.13 10.09 14.92
N MET A 97 6.36 9.51 14.01
CA MET A 97 6.63 8.18 13.47
C MET A 97 7.87 8.16 12.58
N GLU A 98 8.06 9.20 11.76
CA GLU A 98 9.25 9.37 10.94
C GLU A 98 10.51 9.42 11.83
N ALA A 99 10.46 10.16 12.93
CA ALA A 99 11.60 10.30 13.86
C ALA A 99 11.92 9.03 14.67
N HIS A 100 10.93 8.19 15.00
CA HIS A 100 11.13 7.09 15.96
C HIS A 100 11.03 5.69 15.34
N LEU A 101 10.24 5.51 14.28
CA LEU A 101 9.95 4.20 13.72
C LEU A 101 10.62 3.94 12.37
N PHE A 102 11.12 4.97 11.68
CA PHE A 102 11.75 4.80 10.36
C PHE A 102 13.19 4.30 10.49
N ASN A 103 13.34 3.04 10.88
CA ASN A 103 14.62 2.36 10.93
C ASN A 103 14.50 0.90 10.48
N ALA A 104 15.62 0.32 10.05
CA ALA A 104 15.67 -1.02 9.47
C ALA A 104 15.18 -2.12 10.43
N TYR A 105 15.39 -1.97 11.74
CA TYR A 105 14.99 -2.95 12.74
C TYR A 105 13.46 -3.01 12.90
N VAL A 106 12.81 -1.84 12.95
CA VAL A 106 11.34 -1.75 12.99
C VAL A 106 10.72 -2.33 11.72
N VAL A 107 11.29 -2.00 10.56
CA VAL A 107 10.83 -2.55 9.27
C VAL A 107 10.96 -4.06 9.24
N ALA A 108 12.09 -4.61 9.65
CA ALA A 108 12.31 -6.05 9.69
C ALA A 108 11.39 -6.75 10.68
N ALA A 109 11.19 -6.20 11.86
CA ALA A 109 10.24 -6.72 12.84
C ALA A 109 8.81 -6.75 12.31
N ALA A 110 8.36 -5.65 11.68
CA ALA A 110 7.05 -5.56 11.06
C ALA A 110 6.89 -6.57 9.91
N LEU A 111 7.92 -6.76 9.07
CA LEU A 111 7.92 -7.79 8.02
C LEU A 111 7.70 -9.18 8.60
N ILE A 112 8.44 -9.55 9.63
CA ILE A 112 8.37 -10.88 10.25
C ILE A 112 7.01 -11.07 10.94
N ILE A 113 6.58 -10.11 11.77
CA ILE A 113 5.31 -10.20 12.51
C ILE A 113 4.15 -10.36 11.54
N TYR A 114 4.04 -9.52 10.52
CA TYR A 114 2.97 -9.64 9.54
C TYR A 114 3.10 -10.86 8.65
N GLY A 115 4.33 -11.32 8.38
CA GLY A 115 4.56 -12.60 7.70
C GLY A 115 3.95 -13.76 8.49
N VAL A 116 4.19 -13.81 9.80
CA VAL A 116 3.59 -14.82 10.71
C VAL A 116 2.07 -14.65 10.75
N LEU A 117 1.56 -13.43 10.86
CA LEU A 117 0.11 -13.17 10.89
C LEU A 117 -0.59 -13.67 9.62
N PHE A 118 0.01 -13.51 8.43
CA PHE A 118 -0.54 -14.07 7.18
C PHE A 118 -0.67 -15.59 7.26
N ILE A 119 0.35 -16.28 7.75
CA ILE A 119 0.36 -17.74 7.85
C ILE A 119 -0.66 -18.22 8.90
N VAL A 120 -0.70 -17.59 10.07
CA VAL A 120 -1.61 -17.94 11.16
C VAL A 120 -3.07 -17.72 10.75
N LEU A 121 -3.39 -16.56 10.16
CA LEU A 121 -4.76 -16.25 9.74
C LEU A 121 -5.25 -17.17 8.62
N GLU A 122 -4.40 -17.51 7.64
CA GLU A 122 -4.77 -18.42 6.56
C GLU A 122 -4.96 -19.87 7.04
N ASN A 123 -4.32 -20.25 8.15
CA ASN A 123 -4.54 -21.56 8.78
C ASN A 123 -5.73 -21.58 9.74
N SER A 124 -6.29 -20.40 10.06
CA SER A 124 -7.42 -20.30 11.00
C SER A 124 -8.76 -20.50 10.30
N SER A 125 -9.77 -20.85 11.09
CA SER A 125 -11.16 -20.96 10.63
C SER A 125 -11.76 -19.61 10.26
N VAL A 126 -11.17 -18.49 10.69
CA VAL A 126 -11.66 -17.13 10.44
C VAL A 126 -11.73 -16.83 8.94
N CYS A 127 -10.74 -17.27 8.17
CA CYS A 127 -10.66 -16.99 6.74
C CYS A 127 -11.27 -18.10 5.85
N SER A 128 -11.74 -19.22 6.44
CA SER A 128 -12.21 -20.38 5.69
C SER A 128 -13.63 -20.23 5.13
N ASN A 129 -14.47 -19.39 5.74
CA ASN A 129 -15.87 -19.20 5.32
C ASN A 129 -16.22 -17.69 5.18
N PRO A 130 -15.75 -17.01 4.13
CA PRO A 130 -15.98 -15.59 3.95
C PRO A 130 -17.45 -15.29 3.66
N GLN A 131 -18.01 -14.31 4.37
CA GLN A 131 -19.39 -13.85 4.19
C GLN A 131 -19.52 -12.72 3.16
N ILE A 132 -18.42 -11.99 2.90
CA ILE A 132 -18.35 -10.83 2.00
C ILE A 132 -17.50 -11.21 0.79
N ASN A 133 -18.15 -11.53 -0.33
CA ASN A 133 -17.47 -12.02 -1.53
C ASN A 133 -17.25 -10.94 -2.60
N LYS A 134 -17.90 -9.79 -2.46
CA LYS A 134 -17.80 -8.66 -3.40
C LYS A 134 -17.65 -7.35 -2.64
N VAL A 135 -16.88 -6.41 -3.18
CA VAL A 135 -16.64 -5.09 -2.55
C VAL A 135 -17.93 -4.33 -2.25
N GLY A 136 -18.94 -4.47 -3.11
CA GLY A 136 -20.26 -3.85 -2.91
C GLY A 136 -20.99 -4.30 -1.65
N GLN A 137 -20.69 -5.50 -1.13
CA GLN A 137 -21.29 -6.08 0.07
C GLN A 137 -20.64 -5.55 1.38
N ILE A 138 -19.46 -4.92 1.30
CA ILE A 138 -18.79 -4.33 2.46
C ILE A 138 -19.72 -3.28 3.06
N SER A 139 -20.02 -3.36 4.35
CA SER A 139 -20.82 -2.36 5.06
C SER A 139 -19.96 -1.12 5.39
N ALA A 140 -20.58 0.01 5.70
CA ALA A 140 -19.89 1.21 6.19
C ALA A 140 -19.10 0.92 7.48
N LYS A 141 -19.67 0.11 8.39
CA LYS A 141 -19.01 -0.34 9.62
C LYS A 141 -17.76 -1.17 9.32
N THR A 142 -17.87 -2.14 8.42
CA THR A 142 -16.74 -2.97 8.00
C THR A 142 -15.65 -2.11 7.33
N ALA A 143 -16.03 -1.18 6.46
CA ALA A 143 -15.11 -0.24 5.83
C ALA A 143 -14.36 0.61 6.85
N PHE A 144 -15.06 1.17 7.85
CA PHE A 144 -14.44 1.92 8.95
C PHE A 144 -13.46 1.05 9.74
N MET A 145 -13.83 -0.18 10.08
CA MET A 145 -12.94 -1.12 10.80
C MET A 145 -11.70 -1.48 9.98
N ILE A 146 -11.82 -1.66 8.66
CA ILE A 146 -10.66 -1.83 7.77
C ILE A 146 -9.77 -0.58 7.84
N GLY A 147 -10.36 0.61 7.85
CA GLY A 147 -9.64 1.88 8.02
C GLY A 147 -8.93 2.00 9.36
N MET A 148 -9.52 1.52 10.45
CA MET A 148 -8.86 1.44 11.75
C MET A 148 -7.65 0.50 11.72
N ILE A 149 -7.79 -0.67 11.09
CA ILE A 149 -6.68 -1.61 10.93
C ILE A 149 -5.60 -1.04 10.00
N GLN A 150 -5.97 -0.22 9.02
CA GLN A 150 -5.01 0.49 8.15
C GLN A 150 -4.03 1.37 8.94
N LEU A 151 -4.38 1.86 10.13
CA LEU A 151 -3.47 2.63 10.99
C LEU A 151 -2.18 1.88 11.30
N LEU A 152 -2.22 0.56 11.35
CA LEU A 152 -1.03 -0.26 11.53
C LEU A 152 -0.03 -0.10 10.37
N ALA A 153 -0.49 0.33 9.21
CA ALA A 153 0.38 0.61 8.06
C ALA A 153 1.21 1.89 8.21
N LEU A 154 0.91 2.72 9.20
CA LEU A 154 1.77 3.84 9.59
C LEU A 154 3.12 3.35 10.13
N ILE A 155 3.17 2.13 10.69
CA ILE A 155 4.42 1.50 11.11
C ILE A 155 5.17 1.03 9.86
N PRO A 156 6.39 1.53 9.59
CA PRO A 156 7.14 1.16 8.39
C PRO A 156 7.42 -0.36 8.37
N GLY A 157 7.34 -0.96 7.19
CA GLY A 157 7.47 -2.41 7.03
C GLY A 157 6.15 -3.19 7.11
N THR A 158 5.11 -2.64 7.74
CA THR A 158 3.80 -3.32 7.85
C THR A 158 3.17 -3.60 6.50
N SER A 159 3.30 -2.73 5.53
CA SER A 159 2.59 -2.73 4.25
C SER A 159 1.12 -2.30 4.37
N ARG A 160 0.75 -1.24 3.68
CA ARG A 160 -0.64 -0.78 3.63
C ARG A 160 -1.57 -1.86 3.05
N SER A 161 -1.21 -2.42 1.90
CA SER A 161 -1.98 -3.52 1.30
C SER A 161 -2.02 -4.75 2.21
N GLY A 162 -0.90 -5.07 2.88
CA GLY A 162 -0.84 -6.18 3.83
C GLY A 162 -1.82 -6.04 4.99
N SER A 163 -1.83 -4.89 5.68
CA SER A 163 -2.72 -4.66 6.83
C SER A 163 -4.19 -4.61 6.43
N THR A 164 -4.51 -3.91 5.33
CA THR A 164 -5.90 -3.78 4.88
C THR A 164 -6.48 -5.09 4.34
N ILE A 165 -5.69 -5.90 3.63
CA ILE A 165 -6.12 -7.22 3.15
C ILE A 165 -6.37 -8.15 4.34
N LEU A 166 -5.40 -8.29 5.27
CA LEU A 166 -5.57 -9.13 6.46
C LEU A 166 -6.76 -8.66 7.29
N GLY A 167 -6.86 -7.36 7.55
CA GLY A 167 -7.98 -6.79 8.29
C GLY A 167 -9.33 -7.05 7.64
N ALA A 168 -9.44 -6.90 6.34
CA ALA A 168 -10.67 -7.20 5.61
C ALA A 168 -11.02 -8.70 5.68
N MET A 169 -10.03 -9.60 5.59
CA MET A 169 -10.26 -11.04 5.72
C MET A 169 -10.73 -11.42 7.13
N VAL A 170 -10.13 -10.86 8.17
CA VAL A 170 -10.58 -11.04 9.57
C VAL A 170 -12.03 -10.57 9.77
N LEU A 171 -12.43 -9.53 9.06
CA LEU A 171 -13.79 -8.99 9.07
C LEU A 171 -14.76 -9.72 8.12
N GLY A 172 -14.37 -10.88 7.61
CA GLY A 172 -15.22 -11.78 6.83
C GLY A 172 -15.21 -11.56 5.32
N CYS A 173 -14.28 -10.77 4.78
CA CYS A 173 -14.12 -10.62 3.34
C CYS A 173 -13.37 -11.81 2.73
N SER A 174 -13.78 -12.24 1.54
CA SER A 174 -12.99 -13.16 0.73
C SER A 174 -11.68 -12.51 0.30
N ARG A 175 -10.65 -13.30 -0.01
CA ARG A 175 -9.34 -12.82 -0.48
C ARG A 175 -9.46 -11.82 -1.63
N GLY A 176 -10.30 -12.12 -2.62
CA GLY A 176 -10.54 -11.23 -3.76
C GLY A 176 -11.21 -9.91 -3.39
N ALA A 177 -12.24 -9.94 -2.53
CA ALA A 177 -12.92 -8.72 -2.06
C ALA A 177 -12.00 -7.87 -1.18
N ALA A 178 -11.18 -8.50 -0.33
CA ALA A 178 -10.19 -7.84 0.51
C ALA A 178 -9.11 -7.13 -0.32
N ALA A 179 -8.52 -7.82 -1.29
CA ALA A 179 -7.51 -7.25 -2.18
C ALA A 179 -8.08 -6.08 -3.00
N GLU A 180 -9.25 -6.27 -3.61
CA GLU A 180 -9.89 -5.24 -4.44
C GLU A 180 -10.24 -3.99 -3.60
N PHE A 181 -10.80 -4.15 -2.39
CA PHE A 181 -11.11 -3.02 -1.53
C PHE A 181 -9.83 -2.30 -1.06
N SER A 182 -8.78 -3.05 -0.75
CA SER A 182 -7.45 -2.49 -0.43
C SER A 182 -6.91 -1.62 -1.57
N PHE A 183 -7.04 -2.05 -2.83
CA PHE A 183 -6.64 -1.24 -3.98
C PHE A 183 -7.42 0.08 -4.06
N PHE A 184 -8.74 0.02 -3.90
CA PHE A 184 -9.58 1.22 -3.94
C PHE A 184 -9.29 2.18 -2.80
N LEU A 185 -9.06 1.66 -1.60
CA LEU A 185 -8.66 2.43 -0.43
C LEU A 185 -7.30 3.13 -0.65
N GLY A 186 -6.40 2.51 -1.41
CA GLY A 186 -5.13 3.09 -1.81
C GLY A 186 -5.28 4.39 -2.60
N ILE A 187 -6.35 4.57 -3.40
CA ILE A 187 -6.52 5.75 -4.27
C ILE A 187 -6.44 7.06 -3.46
N PRO A 188 -7.36 7.34 -2.52
CA PRO A 188 -7.32 8.59 -1.77
C PRO A 188 -6.14 8.66 -0.78
N VAL A 189 -5.72 7.54 -0.20
CA VAL A 189 -4.62 7.51 0.78
C VAL A 189 -3.29 7.89 0.14
N MET A 190 -2.92 7.24 -0.96
CA MET A 190 -1.65 7.51 -1.65
C MET A 190 -1.67 8.88 -2.34
N PHE A 191 -2.81 9.29 -2.89
CA PHE A 191 -2.97 10.63 -3.45
C PHE A 191 -2.79 11.69 -2.36
N GLY A 192 -3.43 11.52 -1.20
CA GLY A 192 -3.31 12.43 -0.06
C GLY A 192 -1.89 12.49 0.50
N ALA A 193 -1.22 11.34 0.67
CA ALA A 193 0.16 11.28 1.13
C ALA A 193 1.11 11.98 0.15
N SER A 194 0.96 11.75 -1.16
CA SER A 194 1.78 12.39 -2.19
C SER A 194 1.57 13.91 -2.21
N LEU A 195 0.31 14.36 -2.10
CA LEU A 195 0.01 15.78 -2.05
C LEU A 195 0.62 16.44 -0.81
N LEU A 196 0.51 15.81 0.36
CA LEU A 196 1.08 16.32 1.61
C LEU A 196 2.62 16.46 1.50
N LYS A 197 3.31 15.42 1.02
CA LYS A 197 4.78 15.45 0.85
C LYS A 197 5.20 16.51 -0.19
N LEU A 198 4.48 16.67 -1.29
CA LEU A 198 4.73 17.74 -2.27
C LEU A 198 4.56 19.13 -1.66
N VAL A 199 3.48 19.36 -0.90
CA VAL A 199 3.25 20.63 -0.22
C VAL A 199 4.37 20.92 0.79
N LYS A 200 4.72 19.95 1.66
CA LYS A 200 5.85 20.08 2.60
C LYS A 200 7.16 20.42 1.87
N TYR A 201 7.45 19.76 0.73
CA TYR A 201 8.64 19.98 -0.07
C TYR A 201 8.75 21.42 -0.60
N PHE A 202 7.67 21.95 -1.18
CA PHE A 202 7.65 23.30 -1.71
C PHE A 202 7.62 24.38 -0.62
N VAL A 203 6.89 24.15 0.49
CA VAL A 203 6.86 25.07 1.64
C VAL A 203 8.24 25.18 2.30
N ALA A 204 9.04 24.11 2.28
CA ALA A 204 10.43 24.12 2.74
C ALA A 204 11.39 24.89 1.78
N GLY A 205 10.88 25.49 0.71
CA GLY A 205 11.66 26.28 -0.26
C GLY A 205 12.37 25.43 -1.32
N ASN A 206 12.13 24.12 -1.37
CA ASN A 206 12.71 23.24 -2.39
C ASN A 206 11.98 23.41 -3.73
N VAL A 207 12.71 23.20 -4.82
CA VAL A 207 12.17 23.17 -6.18
C VAL A 207 12.76 22.00 -6.95
N PHE A 208 11.96 21.41 -7.83
CA PHE A 208 12.45 20.34 -8.70
C PHE A 208 13.35 20.92 -9.80
N THR A 209 14.51 20.31 -9.99
CA THR A 209 15.34 20.53 -11.16
C THR A 209 14.79 19.76 -12.37
N GLY A 210 15.21 20.15 -13.59
CA GLY A 210 14.81 19.45 -14.81
C GLY A 210 15.07 17.93 -14.78
N PRO A 211 16.26 17.46 -14.38
CA PRO A 211 16.55 16.03 -14.21
C PRO A 211 15.65 15.36 -13.17
N GLN A 212 15.34 16.01 -12.05
CA GLN A 212 14.46 15.47 -11.01
C GLN A 212 13.02 15.29 -11.50
N ILE A 213 12.50 16.24 -12.29
CA ILE A 213 11.19 16.09 -12.95
C ILE A 213 11.22 14.88 -13.88
N PHE A 214 12.26 14.74 -14.71
CA PHE A 214 12.41 13.61 -15.63
C PHE A 214 12.44 12.27 -14.88
N TYR A 215 13.23 12.15 -13.80
CA TYR A 215 13.28 10.92 -13.00
C TYR A 215 11.94 10.60 -12.35
N THR A 216 11.23 11.61 -11.86
CA THR A 216 9.93 11.43 -11.23
C THR A 216 8.89 10.95 -12.24
N VAL A 217 8.79 11.60 -13.40
CA VAL A 217 7.85 11.20 -14.45
C VAL A 217 8.17 9.80 -14.99
N LEU A 218 9.44 9.51 -15.25
CA LEU A 218 9.88 8.19 -15.69
C LEU A 218 9.58 7.12 -14.62
N GLY A 219 9.87 7.42 -13.35
CA GLY A 219 9.55 6.55 -12.22
C GLY A 219 8.06 6.24 -12.11
N MET A 220 7.19 7.25 -12.28
CA MET A 220 5.74 7.12 -12.29
C MET A 220 5.26 6.25 -13.47
N LEU A 221 5.77 6.48 -14.68
CA LEU A 221 5.41 5.69 -15.86
C LEU A 221 5.77 4.22 -15.69
N ILE A 222 6.97 3.94 -15.21
CA ILE A 222 7.42 2.57 -14.95
C ILE A 222 6.56 1.94 -13.84
N ALA A 223 6.31 2.66 -12.74
CA ALA A 223 5.45 2.18 -11.64
C ALA A 223 4.03 1.88 -12.16
N PHE A 224 3.48 2.71 -13.02
CA PHE A 224 2.17 2.50 -13.64
C PHE A 224 2.12 1.19 -14.44
N VAL A 225 3.06 0.99 -15.37
CA VAL A 225 3.09 -0.20 -16.22
C VAL A 225 3.29 -1.48 -15.38
N VAL A 226 4.26 -1.46 -14.46
CA VAL A 226 4.53 -2.62 -13.60
C VAL A 226 3.36 -2.92 -12.68
N SER A 227 2.68 -1.89 -12.16
CA SER A 227 1.49 -2.05 -11.32
C SER A 227 0.34 -2.75 -12.01
N ILE A 228 0.11 -2.50 -13.30
CA ILE A 228 -0.92 -3.21 -14.08
C ILE A 228 -0.68 -4.72 -14.01
N TYR A 229 0.56 -5.16 -14.28
CA TYR A 229 0.90 -6.58 -14.22
C TYR A 229 0.83 -7.15 -12.79
N SER A 230 1.29 -6.39 -11.80
CA SER A 230 1.26 -6.80 -10.38
C SER A 230 -0.17 -7.00 -9.85
N ILE A 231 -1.08 -6.07 -10.19
CA ILE A 231 -2.49 -6.16 -9.82
C ILE A 231 -3.15 -7.36 -10.49
N GLN A 232 -2.92 -7.56 -11.81
CA GLN A 232 -3.45 -8.71 -12.55
C GLN A 232 -2.92 -10.02 -11.96
N PHE A 233 -1.63 -10.08 -11.66
CA PHE A 233 -1.01 -11.23 -11.03
C PHE A 233 -1.67 -11.53 -9.68
N LEU A 234 -1.77 -10.55 -8.77
CA LEU A 234 -2.35 -10.76 -7.46
C LEU A 234 -3.81 -11.21 -7.56
N MET A 235 -4.63 -10.55 -8.38
CA MET A 235 -6.04 -10.90 -8.54
C MET A 235 -6.24 -12.30 -9.15
N SER A 236 -5.33 -12.72 -10.01
CA SER A 236 -5.32 -14.09 -10.54
C SER A 236 -4.86 -15.10 -9.50
N TYR A 237 -3.83 -14.76 -8.74
CA TYR A 237 -3.23 -15.59 -7.71
C TYR A 237 -4.23 -15.92 -6.58
N VAL A 238 -4.88 -14.90 -6.01
CA VAL A 238 -5.80 -15.05 -4.86
C VAL A 238 -7.09 -15.80 -5.18
N ARG A 239 -7.39 -16.04 -6.46
CA ARG A 239 -8.51 -16.89 -6.89
C ARG A 239 -8.23 -18.37 -6.68
N LYS A 240 -6.96 -18.77 -6.67
CA LYS A 240 -6.53 -20.18 -6.67
C LYS A 240 -5.67 -20.54 -5.46
N HIS A 241 -5.05 -19.55 -4.81
CA HIS A 241 -4.08 -19.72 -3.75
C HIS A 241 -4.42 -18.85 -2.54
N ASP A 242 -3.81 -19.21 -1.40
CA ASP A 242 -3.85 -18.42 -0.17
C ASP A 242 -2.69 -17.41 -0.10
N PHE A 243 -2.68 -16.58 0.95
CA PHE A 243 -1.64 -15.58 1.17
C PHE A 243 -0.39 -16.10 1.91
N LYS A 244 -0.30 -17.41 2.23
CA LYS A 244 0.85 -17.98 2.97
C LYS A 244 2.17 -17.74 2.26
N PHE A 245 2.19 -17.84 0.93
CA PHE A 245 3.40 -17.57 0.14
C PHE A 245 3.96 -16.17 0.45
N PHE A 246 3.12 -15.14 0.49
CA PHE A 246 3.54 -13.80 0.84
C PHE A 246 3.97 -13.70 2.31
N GLY A 247 3.37 -14.49 3.20
CA GLY A 247 3.79 -14.61 4.59
C GLY A 247 5.22 -15.12 4.72
N TYR A 248 5.55 -16.24 4.06
CA TYR A 248 6.91 -16.78 4.03
C TYR A 248 7.91 -15.82 3.41
N TYR A 249 7.53 -15.20 2.28
CA TYR A 249 8.37 -14.21 1.61
C TYR A 249 8.74 -13.05 2.54
N ARG A 250 7.76 -12.49 3.29
CA ARG A 250 7.98 -11.40 4.24
C ARG A 250 8.93 -11.79 5.37
N ILE A 251 8.79 -13.01 5.91
CA ILE A 251 9.69 -13.52 6.98
C ILE A 251 11.12 -13.58 6.44
N ILE A 252 11.31 -14.17 5.26
CA ILE A 252 12.64 -14.26 4.62
C ILE A 252 13.22 -12.86 4.39
N LEU A 253 12.43 -11.94 3.83
CA LEU A 253 12.87 -10.55 3.59
C LEU A 253 13.25 -9.85 4.91
N GLY A 254 12.44 -10.01 5.96
CA GLY A 254 12.72 -9.44 7.28
C GLY A 254 14.01 -9.98 7.90
N VAL A 255 14.27 -11.27 7.75
CA VAL A 255 15.53 -11.90 8.18
C VAL A 255 16.72 -11.36 7.38
N ILE A 256 16.58 -11.17 6.06
CA ILE A 256 17.63 -10.58 5.21
C ILE A 256 17.93 -9.14 5.67
N VAL A 257 16.90 -8.32 5.92
CA VAL A 257 17.07 -6.95 6.43
C VAL A 257 17.82 -6.96 7.75
N LEU A 258 17.41 -7.79 8.73
CA LEU A 258 18.09 -7.91 10.02
C LEU A 258 19.55 -8.36 9.87
N ALA A 259 19.81 -9.35 9.04
CA ALA A 259 21.16 -9.85 8.81
C ALA A 259 22.06 -8.78 8.18
N TYR A 260 21.56 -8.09 7.17
CA TYR A 260 22.33 -7.03 6.49
C TYR A 260 22.71 -5.89 7.45
N PHE A 261 21.73 -5.29 8.10
CA PHE A 261 21.97 -4.17 9.01
C PHE A 261 22.65 -4.57 10.32
N GLY A 262 22.42 -5.80 10.79
CA GLY A 262 23.14 -6.34 11.95
C GLY A 262 24.63 -6.55 11.68
N ILE A 263 24.99 -7.10 10.51
CA ILE A 263 26.39 -7.29 10.10
C ILE A 263 27.08 -5.95 9.88
N THR A 264 26.42 -5.01 9.19
CA THR A 264 27.00 -3.67 8.95
C THR A 264 27.22 -2.90 10.24
N ALA A 265 26.32 -3.00 11.22
CA ALA A 265 26.47 -2.38 12.53
C ALA A 265 27.61 -3.00 13.38
N LEU A 266 27.94 -4.28 13.17
CA LEU A 266 29.07 -4.95 13.83
C LEU A 266 30.42 -4.65 13.15
N ALA A 267 30.39 -4.26 11.88
CA ALA A 267 31.58 -3.96 11.08
C ALA A 267 31.99 -2.47 11.11
N SER A 268 31.12 -1.58 11.62
CA SER A 268 31.36 -0.15 11.83
C SER A 268 31.86 0.12 13.24
#